data_1ab075f33a9c7496fb07cc4fbb089008
#
_entry.id   1ab075f33a9c7496fb07cc4fbb089008
#
_cell.length_a   1.000
_cell.length_b   1.000
_cell.length_c   1.000
_cell.angle_alpha   90.00
_cell.angle_beta   90.00
_cell.angle_gamma   90.00
#
_symmetry.space_group_name_H-M   'P 1'
#
loop_
_entity.id
_entity.type
_entity.pdbx_description
1 polymer ?
#
loop_
_entity_poly.entity_id
_entity_poly.type
_entity_poly.pdbx_seq_one_letter_code
_entity_poly.pdbx_strand_id
1 'polypeptide(L)'
;MKTILHKNARTTPAIRREIKKSDLSVNALAKKYNLSWNTVKKWKDADSVEDKSSRPKNIRTTLTQKQEERICFERKQFKKTIEDIFFTLEGEIPNIYPVKIYRCLKRYGLDILPGEFRDAERKIKKFRKYTIGYIHVDVLYAPKINKHREYIFTAIDRVSKIAFIMFSSNKTKDAGKKFLKKLIKFYPYKINFILSDNGAEFSYNNLPKSKRPKNKLHSFDEVCKEHNIEHRTIKFKLPWTNEMVERFNKTIKYSVLKKITFNSIMHMKDETLKFVNKYNHVKRLRSLNYKTPAQFLFDNYNYII
;
A
#
# COMPACT_ATOMS: atom_id res chain seq x y z
N MET A 1 -9.55 -1.82 -29.25
CA MET A 1 -10.22 -0.62 -28.69
C MET A 1 -11.36 -0.27 -29.63
N LYS A 2 -12.63 -0.18 -29.19
CA LYS A 2 -13.72 0.30 -30.05
C LYS A 2 -13.54 1.80 -30.26
N THR A 3 -13.27 2.22 -31.50
CA THR A 3 -13.13 3.63 -31.84
C THR A 3 -14.49 4.29 -31.75
N ILE A 4 -14.66 5.24 -30.83
CA ILE A 4 -15.87 6.06 -30.77
C ILE A 4 -15.78 7.07 -31.90
N LEU A 5 -16.58 6.87 -32.94
CA LEU A 5 -16.61 7.79 -34.07
C LEU A 5 -17.30 9.10 -33.66
N HIS A 6 -16.64 10.22 -33.94
CA HIS A 6 -17.27 11.53 -33.78
C HIS A 6 -18.50 11.63 -34.68
N LYS A 7 -19.60 12.24 -34.19
CA LYS A 7 -20.88 12.38 -34.97
C LYS A 7 -20.68 13.02 -36.35
N ASN A 8 -19.65 13.82 -36.55
CA ASN A 8 -19.32 14.47 -37.82
C ASN A 8 -18.25 13.70 -38.61
N ALA A 9 -17.92 12.46 -38.25
CA ALA A 9 -16.95 11.68 -38.99
C ALA A 9 -17.51 11.29 -40.38
N ARG A 10 -16.94 11.83 -41.44
CA ARG A 10 -17.34 11.53 -42.83
C ARG A 10 -16.77 10.23 -43.36
N THR A 11 -15.72 9.69 -42.75
CA THR A 11 -15.14 8.42 -43.12
C THR A 11 -15.18 7.43 -41.96
N THR A 12 -15.92 6.34 -42.15
CA THR A 12 -15.97 5.23 -41.20
C THR A 12 -14.98 4.13 -41.66
N PRO A 13 -14.57 3.20 -40.79
CA PRO A 13 -13.76 2.04 -41.20
C PRO A 13 -14.39 1.22 -42.33
N ALA A 14 -15.72 1.20 -42.44
CA ALA A 14 -16.44 0.54 -43.52
C ALA A 14 -16.19 1.25 -44.86
N ILE A 15 -16.45 2.58 -44.91
CA ILE A 15 -16.20 3.40 -46.10
C ILE A 15 -14.73 3.34 -46.53
N ARG A 16 -13.79 3.36 -45.58
CA ARG A 16 -12.35 3.24 -45.87
C ARG A 16 -12.01 1.89 -46.52
N ARG A 17 -12.63 0.80 -46.05
CA ARG A 17 -12.48 -0.54 -46.66
C ARG A 17 -13.04 -0.58 -48.07
N GLU A 18 -14.18 0.06 -48.34
CA GLU A 18 -14.76 0.15 -49.68
C GLU A 18 -13.88 0.98 -50.60
N ILE A 19 -13.36 2.13 -50.15
CA ILE A 19 -12.43 2.96 -50.93
C ILE A 19 -11.17 2.16 -51.33
N LYS A 20 -10.62 1.37 -50.37
CA LYS A 20 -9.41 0.60 -50.57
C LYS A 20 -9.62 -0.55 -51.58
N LYS A 21 -10.79 -1.21 -51.54
CA LYS A 21 -11.12 -2.34 -52.42
C LYS A 21 -11.65 -1.96 -53.79
N SER A 22 -12.02 -0.69 -53.99
CA SER A 22 -12.68 -0.25 -55.21
C SER A 22 -11.69 -0.01 -56.37
N ASP A 23 -12.04 -0.47 -57.54
CA ASP A 23 -11.31 -0.21 -58.79
C ASP A 23 -11.63 1.15 -59.41
N LEU A 24 -12.57 1.90 -58.83
CA LEU A 24 -12.95 3.21 -59.30
C LEU A 24 -11.80 4.24 -59.15
N SER A 25 -11.80 5.25 -60.00
CA SER A 25 -10.84 6.36 -59.92
C SER A 25 -11.06 7.16 -58.62
N VAL A 26 -10.00 7.81 -58.11
CA VAL A 26 -10.07 8.68 -56.93
C VAL A 26 -11.13 9.75 -57.07
N ASN A 27 -11.30 10.33 -58.28
CA ASN A 27 -12.33 11.34 -58.57
C ASN A 27 -13.76 10.78 -58.47
N ALA A 28 -14.00 9.56 -58.96
CA ALA A 28 -15.28 8.91 -58.90
C ALA A 28 -15.65 8.59 -57.45
N LEU A 29 -14.71 8.09 -56.65
CA LEU A 29 -14.90 7.82 -55.21
C LEU A 29 -15.11 9.09 -54.39
N ALA A 30 -14.41 10.18 -54.73
CA ALA A 30 -14.59 11.48 -54.10
C ALA A 30 -16.03 12.00 -54.27
N LYS A 31 -16.59 11.89 -55.49
CA LYS A 31 -17.98 12.24 -55.78
C LYS A 31 -18.95 11.28 -55.06
N LYS A 32 -18.73 9.97 -55.13
CA LYS A 32 -19.61 8.95 -54.55
C LYS A 32 -19.79 9.14 -53.05
N TYR A 33 -18.71 9.41 -52.30
CA TYR A 33 -18.74 9.53 -50.84
C TYR A 33 -18.76 10.99 -50.35
N ASN A 34 -18.80 11.96 -51.22
CA ASN A 34 -18.76 13.39 -50.88
C ASN A 34 -17.53 13.73 -50.01
N LEU A 35 -16.36 13.25 -50.46
CA LEU A 35 -15.07 13.41 -49.78
C LEU A 35 -14.11 14.22 -50.63
N SER A 36 -13.13 14.87 -50.01
CA SER A 36 -12.05 15.49 -50.75
C SER A 36 -11.17 14.45 -51.44
N TRP A 37 -10.60 14.81 -52.59
CA TRP A 37 -9.67 13.97 -53.32
C TRP A 37 -8.50 13.47 -52.46
N ASN A 38 -7.93 14.37 -51.66
CA ASN A 38 -6.84 14.03 -50.73
C ASN A 38 -7.27 12.97 -49.68
N THR A 39 -8.51 13.04 -49.19
CA THR A 39 -9.02 12.06 -48.22
C THR A 39 -9.16 10.69 -48.86
N VAL A 40 -9.70 10.62 -50.09
CA VAL A 40 -9.85 9.36 -50.81
C VAL A 40 -8.49 8.76 -51.15
N LYS A 41 -7.57 9.57 -51.69
CA LYS A 41 -6.20 9.16 -52.02
C LYS A 41 -5.48 8.60 -50.76
N LYS A 42 -5.57 9.34 -49.64
CA LYS A 42 -5.01 8.90 -48.37
C LYS A 42 -5.48 7.49 -47.95
N TRP A 43 -6.78 7.20 -48.12
CA TRP A 43 -7.34 5.92 -47.70
C TRP A 43 -7.17 4.81 -48.75
N LYS A 44 -7.02 5.17 -50.03
CA LYS A 44 -6.69 4.22 -51.09
C LYS A 44 -5.27 3.70 -50.94
N ASP A 45 -4.31 4.58 -50.60
CA ASP A 45 -2.90 4.29 -50.46
C ASP A 45 -2.51 3.82 -49.04
N ALA A 46 -3.44 3.84 -48.07
CA ALA A 46 -3.14 3.48 -46.69
C ALA A 46 -2.98 1.98 -46.49
N ASP A 47 -2.01 1.55 -45.68
CA ASP A 47 -1.79 0.16 -45.32
C ASP A 47 -2.95 -0.39 -44.43
N SER A 48 -3.54 0.45 -43.59
CA SER A 48 -4.61 0.10 -42.66
C SER A 48 -5.76 1.10 -42.75
N VAL A 49 -7.00 0.61 -42.46
CA VAL A 49 -8.20 1.46 -42.39
C VAL A 49 -8.38 2.14 -41.01
N GLU A 50 -7.52 1.81 -40.05
CA GLU A 50 -7.51 2.38 -38.72
C GLU A 50 -6.83 3.74 -38.69
N ASP A 51 -7.28 4.60 -37.77
CA ASP A 51 -6.61 5.89 -37.56
C ASP A 51 -5.24 5.69 -36.90
N LYS A 52 -4.23 6.37 -37.43
CA LYS A 52 -2.91 6.40 -36.79
C LYS A 52 -3.02 7.11 -35.46
N SER A 53 -2.25 6.63 -34.47
CA SER A 53 -2.17 7.29 -33.16
C SER A 53 -1.78 8.76 -33.31
N SER A 54 -2.55 9.66 -32.69
CA SER A 54 -2.21 11.09 -32.60
C SER A 54 -1.11 11.39 -31.59
N ARG A 55 -0.63 10.36 -30.86
CA ARG A 55 0.41 10.52 -29.86
C ARG A 55 1.74 10.87 -30.53
N PRO A 56 2.43 11.93 -30.08
CA PRO A 56 3.76 12.27 -30.60
C PRO A 56 4.74 11.09 -30.46
N LYS A 57 5.56 10.85 -31.51
CA LYS A 57 6.61 9.81 -31.43
C LYS A 57 7.64 10.17 -30.35
N ASN A 58 8.06 11.44 -30.29
CA ASN A 58 8.99 11.94 -29.29
C ASN A 58 8.22 12.77 -28.26
N ILE A 59 8.12 12.25 -27.04
CA ILE A 59 7.46 12.93 -25.92
C ILE A 59 8.52 13.78 -25.22
N ARG A 60 8.32 15.11 -25.23
CA ARG A 60 9.15 16.02 -24.43
C ARG A 60 8.90 15.77 -22.95
N THR A 61 9.95 15.52 -22.17
CA THR A 61 9.90 15.36 -20.71
C THR A 61 10.64 16.52 -20.04
N THR A 62 10.21 16.88 -18.86
CA THR A 62 10.89 17.89 -18.03
C THR A 62 11.93 17.28 -17.10
N LEU A 63 12.03 15.95 -17.07
CA LEU A 63 13.04 15.21 -16.31
C LEU A 63 14.22 14.89 -17.22
N THR A 64 15.43 15.00 -16.69
CA THR A 64 16.63 14.54 -17.37
C THR A 64 16.72 13.01 -17.33
N GLN A 65 17.52 12.41 -18.20
CA GLN A 65 17.76 10.98 -18.25
C GLN A 65 18.19 10.43 -16.86
N LYS A 66 19.16 11.11 -16.21
CA LYS A 66 19.65 10.72 -14.88
C LYS A 66 18.54 10.75 -13.81
N GLN A 67 17.65 11.75 -13.87
CA GLN A 67 16.51 11.84 -12.94
C GLN A 67 15.49 10.72 -13.17
N GLU A 68 15.22 10.36 -14.43
CA GLU A 68 14.32 9.23 -14.74
C GLU A 68 14.91 7.91 -14.27
N GLU A 69 16.20 7.68 -14.48
CA GLU A 69 16.92 6.50 -13.98
C GLU A 69 16.86 6.42 -12.45
N ARG A 70 17.04 7.53 -11.75
CA ARG A 70 16.94 7.62 -10.28
C ARG A 70 15.55 7.25 -9.79
N ILE A 71 14.48 7.74 -10.45
CA ILE A 71 13.09 7.39 -10.14
C ILE A 71 12.85 5.89 -10.38
N CYS A 72 13.30 5.36 -11.51
CA CYS A 72 13.18 3.95 -11.86
C CYS A 72 13.94 3.04 -10.88
N PHE A 73 15.11 3.46 -10.42
CA PHE A 73 15.91 2.75 -9.42
C PHE A 73 15.13 2.58 -8.11
N GLU A 74 14.54 3.67 -7.58
CA GLU A 74 13.72 3.62 -6.36
C GLU A 74 12.55 2.64 -6.48
N ARG A 75 11.90 2.60 -7.65
CA ARG A 75 10.81 1.66 -7.92
C ARG A 75 11.29 0.23 -8.05
N LYS A 76 12.33 -0.03 -8.84
CA LYS A 76 12.84 -1.39 -9.11
C LYS A 76 13.45 -2.02 -7.86
N GLN A 77 14.32 -1.27 -7.18
CA GLN A 77 15.10 -1.79 -6.05
C GLN A 77 14.29 -1.86 -4.76
N PHE A 78 13.51 -0.81 -4.47
CA PHE A 78 12.85 -0.67 -3.18
C PHE A 78 11.33 -0.86 -3.23
N LYS A 79 10.75 -1.09 -4.41
CA LYS A 79 9.30 -1.26 -4.61
C LYS A 79 8.48 -0.14 -3.96
N LYS A 80 9.05 1.08 -3.92
CA LYS A 80 8.40 2.25 -3.31
C LYS A 80 7.14 2.66 -4.05
N THR A 81 6.16 3.19 -3.32
CA THR A 81 4.99 3.85 -3.92
C THR A 81 5.40 5.16 -4.62
N ILE A 82 4.51 5.76 -5.40
CA ILE A 82 4.79 7.05 -6.04
C ILE A 82 5.03 8.13 -4.98
N GLU A 83 4.26 8.11 -3.91
CA GLU A 83 4.39 9.04 -2.78
C GLU A 83 5.72 8.84 -2.04
N ASP A 84 6.11 7.60 -1.77
CA ASP A 84 7.39 7.31 -1.11
C ASP A 84 8.58 7.74 -1.99
N ILE A 85 8.49 7.60 -3.33
CA ILE A 85 9.50 8.09 -4.28
C ILE A 85 9.55 9.62 -4.26
N PHE A 86 8.38 10.26 -4.27
CA PHE A 86 8.29 11.72 -4.19
C PHE A 86 9.01 12.26 -2.95
N PHE A 87 8.66 11.78 -1.77
CA PHE A 87 9.28 12.22 -0.53
C PHE A 87 10.77 11.84 -0.39
N THR A 88 11.22 10.83 -1.13
CA THR A 88 12.66 10.50 -1.17
C THR A 88 13.44 11.50 -2.03
N LEU A 89 12.84 11.97 -3.12
CA LEU A 89 13.53 12.72 -4.17
C LEU A 89 13.16 14.22 -4.21
N GLU A 90 12.21 14.69 -3.37
CA GLU A 90 11.77 16.10 -3.37
C GLU A 90 12.91 17.08 -3.08
N GLY A 91 13.93 16.67 -2.30
CA GLY A 91 15.15 17.44 -2.05
C GLY A 91 16.26 17.29 -3.10
N GLU A 92 16.23 16.21 -3.91
CA GLU A 92 17.25 15.91 -4.92
C GLU A 92 16.86 16.42 -6.32
N ILE A 93 15.57 16.38 -6.65
CA ILE A 93 15.07 16.73 -8.01
C ILE A 93 14.17 17.96 -7.93
N PRO A 94 14.61 19.11 -8.46
CA PRO A 94 13.80 20.32 -8.45
C PRO A 94 12.45 20.14 -9.16
N ASN A 95 11.41 20.70 -8.59
CA ASN A 95 10.05 20.67 -9.17
C ASN A 95 9.53 19.27 -9.52
N ILE A 96 9.92 18.25 -8.73
CA ILE A 96 9.36 16.92 -8.86
C ILE A 96 7.95 16.91 -8.24
N TYR A 97 7.03 16.18 -8.89
CA TYR A 97 5.65 15.99 -8.43
C TYR A 97 5.21 14.54 -8.66
N PRO A 98 4.27 14.00 -7.89
CA PRO A 98 3.78 12.63 -8.06
C PRO A 98 3.33 12.31 -9.49
N VAL A 99 2.73 13.28 -10.21
CA VAL A 99 2.31 13.10 -11.61
C VAL A 99 3.51 12.94 -12.56
N LYS A 100 4.62 13.65 -12.32
CA LYS A 100 5.85 13.47 -13.11
C LYS A 100 6.45 12.11 -12.90
N ILE A 101 6.48 11.63 -11.63
CA ILE A 101 6.95 10.29 -11.26
C ILE A 101 6.08 9.22 -11.93
N TYR A 102 4.74 9.34 -11.83
CA TYR A 102 3.82 8.41 -12.50
C TYR A 102 4.05 8.34 -14.00
N ARG A 103 4.15 9.48 -14.67
CA ARG A 103 4.40 9.54 -16.13
C ARG A 103 5.75 8.93 -16.51
N CYS A 104 6.79 9.17 -15.71
CA CYS A 104 8.10 8.54 -15.86
C CYS A 104 7.96 7.02 -15.73
N LEU A 105 7.46 6.52 -14.61
CA LEU A 105 7.30 5.08 -14.37
C LEU A 105 6.45 4.40 -15.43
N LYS A 106 5.40 5.07 -15.94
CA LYS A 106 4.54 4.55 -17.01
C LYS A 106 5.30 4.39 -18.34
N ARG A 107 6.20 5.31 -18.69
CA ARG A 107 7.05 5.17 -19.88
C ARG A 107 7.95 3.95 -19.82
N TYR A 108 8.42 3.60 -18.61
CA TYR A 108 9.29 2.45 -18.37
C TYR A 108 8.53 1.16 -17.98
N GLY A 109 7.19 1.15 -18.04
CA GLY A 109 6.38 -0.01 -17.66
C GLY A 109 6.43 -0.36 -16.17
N LEU A 110 6.73 0.62 -15.30
CA LEU A 110 6.92 0.46 -13.87
C LEU A 110 5.81 1.15 -13.03
N ASP A 111 4.75 1.61 -13.66
CA ASP A 111 3.63 2.30 -13.01
C ASP A 111 2.82 1.37 -12.09
N ILE A 112 2.82 0.07 -12.39
CA ILE A 112 2.10 -0.94 -11.61
C ILE A 112 3.08 -1.63 -10.66
N LEU A 113 2.79 -1.61 -9.34
CA LEU A 113 3.51 -2.44 -8.38
C LEU A 113 3.13 -3.92 -8.56
N PRO A 114 4.06 -4.87 -8.32
CA PRO A 114 3.73 -6.29 -8.27
C PRO A 114 2.53 -6.55 -7.35
N GLY A 115 1.70 -7.57 -7.68
CA GLY A 115 0.44 -7.85 -6.97
C GLY A 115 0.59 -8.01 -5.45
N GLU A 116 1.74 -8.50 -4.99
CA GLU A 116 2.10 -8.63 -3.57
C GLU A 116 2.17 -7.28 -2.82
N PHE A 117 2.39 -6.19 -3.54
CA PHE A 117 2.53 -4.82 -2.99
C PHE A 117 1.31 -3.94 -3.29
N ARG A 118 0.31 -4.46 -3.99
CA ARG A 118 -0.93 -3.72 -4.24
C ARG A 118 -1.83 -3.80 -3.02
N ASP A 119 -2.31 -2.66 -2.57
CA ASP A 119 -3.47 -2.64 -1.71
C ASP A 119 -4.68 -3.02 -2.57
N ALA A 120 -5.45 -4.01 -2.14
CA ALA A 120 -6.70 -4.34 -2.82
C ALA A 120 -7.61 -3.10 -2.82
N GLU A 121 -8.16 -2.75 -3.98
CA GLU A 121 -9.17 -1.69 -4.07
C GLU A 121 -10.35 -2.05 -3.18
N ARG A 122 -10.52 -1.32 -2.09
CA ARG A 122 -11.62 -1.52 -1.15
C ARG A 122 -12.56 -0.32 -1.21
N LYS A 123 -13.85 -0.61 -1.30
CA LYS A 123 -14.89 0.40 -1.12
C LYS A 123 -14.67 1.09 0.22
N ILE A 124 -14.41 2.39 0.19
CA ILE A 124 -14.19 3.22 1.38
C ILE A 124 -15.50 3.24 2.17
N LYS A 125 -15.61 2.38 3.18
CA LYS A 125 -16.68 2.50 4.18
C LYS A 125 -16.35 3.70 5.06
N LYS A 126 -17.33 4.60 5.29
CA LYS A 126 -17.18 5.69 6.26
C LYS A 126 -16.84 5.09 7.62
N PHE A 127 -15.58 5.27 8.07
CA PHE A 127 -15.16 4.83 9.38
C PHE A 127 -15.71 5.79 10.44
N ARG A 128 -16.18 5.22 11.57
CA ARG A 128 -16.49 6.02 12.77
C ARG A 128 -15.24 6.80 13.18
N LYS A 129 -15.39 8.05 13.59
CA LYS A 129 -14.30 8.81 14.19
C LYS A 129 -13.93 8.15 15.51
N TYR A 130 -12.67 7.81 15.66
CA TYR A 130 -12.10 7.25 16.91
C TYR A 130 -11.14 8.27 17.50
N THR A 131 -10.98 8.22 18.82
CA THR A 131 -9.94 8.94 19.54
C THR A 131 -8.65 8.12 19.59
N ILE A 132 -7.50 8.74 19.89
CA ILE A 132 -6.26 8.00 20.17
C ILE A 132 -6.44 7.02 21.34
N GLY A 133 -5.60 6.00 21.39
CA GLY A 133 -5.69 4.96 22.41
C GLY A 133 -6.57 3.79 22.01
N TYR A 134 -6.93 3.63 20.73
CA TYR A 134 -7.51 2.42 20.18
C TYR A 134 -6.41 1.63 19.43
N ILE A 135 -5.88 0.61 20.09
CA ILE A 135 -4.71 -0.14 19.61
C ILE A 135 -5.14 -1.47 18.99
N HIS A 136 -4.64 -1.75 17.81
CA HIS A 136 -4.73 -3.06 17.18
C HIS A 136 -3.45 -3.84 17.47
N VAL A 137 -3.59 -5.09 17.90
CA VAL A 137 -2.44 -5.96 18.21
C VAL A 137 -2.51 -7.28 17.44
N ASP A 138 -1.34 -7.83 17.13
CA ASP A 138 -1.20 -9.10 16.42
C ASP A 138 0.19 -9.69 16.65
N VAL A 139 0.43 -10.93 16.20
CA VAL A 139 1.74 -11.58 16.27
C VAL A 139 2.20 -12.01 14.88
N LEU A 140 3.31 -11.44 14.44
CA LEU A 140 3.98 -11.79 13.19
C LEU A 140 5.06 -12.86 13.46
N TYR A 141 5.08 -13.89 12.63
CA TYR A 141 6.11 -14.93 12.67
C TYR A 141 7.34 -14.46 11.89
N ALA A 142 8.48 -14.33 12.56
CA ALA A 142 9.75 -14.02 11.92
C ALA A 142 10.29 -15.25 11.15
N PRO A 143 11.18 -15.05 10.16
CA PRO A 143 11.90 -16.16 9.51
C PRO A 143 12.70 -16.94 10.54
N LYS A 144 12.93 -18.24 10.26
CA LYS A 144 13.83 -19.06 11.06
C LYS A 144 15.28 -18.72 10.73
N ILE A 145 16.10 -18.52 11.75
CA ILE A 145 17.55 -18.35 11.64
C ILE A 145 18.20 -19.43 12.51
N ASN A 146 19.05 -20.26 11.94
CA ASN A 146 19.69 -21.39 12.64
C ASN A 146 18.69 -22.27 13.39
N LYS A 147 17.58 -22.64 12.72
CA LYS A 147 16.46 -23.44 13.28
C LYS A 147 15.63 -22.74 14.37
N HIS A 148 16.03 -21.59 14.90
CA HIS A 148 15.30 -20.80 15.88
C HIS A 148 14.37 -19.81 15.21
N ARG A 149 13.20 -19.60 15.81
CA ARG A 149 12.20 -18.62 15.37
C ARG A 149 11.88 -17.64 16.48
N GLU A 150 11.85 -16.37 16.13
CA GLU A 150 11.29 -15.31 16.96
C GLU A 150 9.84 -15.01 16.56
N TYR A 151 9.09 -14.51 17.51
CA TYR A 151 7.75 -13.97 17.33
C TYR A 151 7.81 -12.45 17.53
N ILE A 152 7.20 -11.71 16.65
CA ILE A 152 7.15 -10.25 16.72
C ILE A 152 5.72 -9.87 17.11
N PHE A 153 5.52 -9.51 18.37
CA PHE A 153 4.30 -8.89 18.81
C PHE A 153 4.24 -7.48 18.28
N THR A 154 3.16 -7.13 17.62
CA THR A 154 2.98 -5.84 16.94
C THR A 154 1.76 -5.13 17.47
N ALA A 155 1.85 -3.82 17.58
CA ALA A 155 0.75 -2.94 17.92
C ALA A 155 0.76 -1.71 17.02
N ILE A 156 -0.42 -1.21 16.70
CA ILE A 156 -0.59 0.05 15.96
C ILE A 156 -1.82 0.81 16.48
N ASP A 157 -1.65 2.08 16.79
CA ASP A 157 -2.78 2.95 17.13
C ASP A 157 -3.62 3.25 15.88
N ARG A 158 -4.93 3.16 16.05
CA ARG A 158 -5.87 3.35 14.94
C ARG A 158 -5.88 4.76 14.37
N VAL A 159 -5.64 5.75 15.18
CA VAL A 159 -5.70 7.16 14.81
C VAL A 159 -4.33 7.70 14.44
N SER A 160 -3.38 7.67 15.37
CA SER A 160 -2.03 8.22 15.17
C SER A 160 -1.16 7.38 14.25
N LYS A 161 -1.50 6.09 14.04
CA LYS A 161 -0.67 5.11 13.32
C LYS A 161 0.69 4.83 13.98
N ILE A 162 0.91 5.32 15.19
CA ILE A 162 2.11 4.97 15.96
C ILE A 162 2.16 3.46 16.14
N ALA A 163 3.30 2.88 15.80
CA ALA A 163 3.53 1.45 15.85
C ALA A 163 4.56 1.08 16.92
N PHE A 164 4.32 -0.05 17.58
CA PHE A 164 5.20 -0.64 18.58
C PHE A 164 5.43 -2.11 18.26
N ILE A 165 6.63 -2.61 18.52
CA ILE A 165 6.93 -4.04 18.41
C ILE A 165 7.71 -4.56 19.62
N MET A 166 7.53 -5.84 19.92
CA MET A 166 8.32 -6.59 20.89
C MET A 166 8.68 -7.96 20.33
N PHE A 167 9.93 -8.34 20.42
CA PHE A 167 10.38 -9.71 20.09
C PHE A 167 10.21 -10.65 21.28
N SER A 168 9.86 -11.89 20.98
CA SER A 168 9.76 -12.97 21.97
C SER A 168 10.16 -14.31 21.32
N SER A 169 10.84 -15.16 22.07
CA SER A 169 11.18 -16.53 21.66
C SER A 169 9.97 -17.47 21.64
N ASN A 170 8.89 -17.08 22.29
CA ASN A 170 7.66 -17.86 22.37
C ASN A 170 6.41 -16.99 22.19
N LYS A 171 5.29 -17.67 21.92
CA LYS A 171 3.97 -17.08 21.71
C LYS A 171 3.00 -17.62 22.77
N THR A 172 3.27 -17.28 24.02
CA THR A 172 2.51 -17.73 25.17
C THR A 172 1.69 -16.58 25.79
N LYS A 173 0.75 -16.92 26.67
CA LYS A 173 -0.03 -15.94 27.45
C LYS A 173 0.87 -15.00 28.26
N ASP A 174 2.01 -15.52 28.78
CA ASP A 174 2.97 -14.72 29.55
C ASP A 174 3.74 -13.75 28.67
N ALA A 175 4.09 -14.17 27.44
CA ALA A 175 4.65 -13.27 26.43
C ALA A 175 3.65 -12.16 26.07
N GLY A 176 2.36 -12.49 25.91
CA GLY A 176 1.27 -11.51 25.70
C GLY A 176 1.13 -10.54 26.87
N LYS A 177 1.17 -11.04 28.10
CA LYS A 177 1.17 -10.20 29.32
C LYS A 177 2.36 -9.24 29.36
N LYS A 178 3.58 -9.75 29.07
CA LYS A 178 4.81 -8.94 29.02
C LYS A 178 4.75 -7.89 27.93
N PHE A 179 4.22 -8.27 26.76
CA PHE A 179 4.02 -7.35 25.65
C PHE A 179 3.10 -6.19 26.05
N LEU A 180 1.93 -6.49 26.63
CA LEU A 180 0.97 -5.47 27.03
C LEU A 180 1.55 -4.49 28.06
N LYS A 181 2.27 -4.99 29.07
CA LYS A 181 2.94 -4.12 30.04
C LYS A 181 3.95 -3.16 29.40
N LYS A 182 4.72 -3.65 28.41
CA LYS A 182 5.65 -2.78 27.66
C LYS A 182 4.91 -1.80 26.76
N LEU A 183 3.82 -2.24 26.13
CA LEU A 183 2.98 -1.41 25.26
C LEU A 183 2.39 -0.22 26.03
N ILE A 184 1.87 -0.46 27.24
CA ILE A 184 1.32 0.60 28.10
C ILE A 184 2.39 1.63 28.47
N LYS A 185 3.62 1.19 28.73
CA LYS A 185 4.74 2.09 29.04
C LYS A 185 5.23 2.88 27.82
N PHE A 186 5.03 2.35 26.61
CA PHE A 186 5.51 2.96 25.39
C PHE A 186 4.63 4.11 24.92
N TYR A 187 3.29 3.96 24.98
CA TYR A 187 2.40 5.02 24.54
C TYR A 187 2.33 6.16 25.58
N PRO A 188 2.54 7.43 25.17
CA PRO A 188 2.51 8.58 26.10
C PRO A 188 1.09 8.98 26.51
N TYR A 189 0.08 8.26 26.06
CA TYR A 189 -1.34 8.50 26.33
C TYR A 189 -2.04 7.22 26.79
N LYS A 190 -3.20 7.41 27.40
CA LYS A 190 -4.02 6.29 27.89
C LYS A 190 -4.52 5.43 26.74
N ILE A 191 -4.30 4.13 26.87
CA ILE A 191 -4.92 3.12 26.01
C ILE A 191 -6.33 2.86 26.54
N ASN A 192 -7.34 3.09 25.71
CA ASN A 192 -8.74 2.86 26.08
C ASN A 192 -9.25 1.51 25.56
N PHE A 193 -8.81 1.13 24.35
CA PHE A 193 -9.27 -0.08 23.68
C PHE A 193 -8.11 -0.85 23.08
N ILE A 194 -8.14 -2.16 23.21
CA ILE A 194 -7.25 -3.07 22.47
C ILE A 194 -8.10 -4.03 21.67
N LEU A 195 -7.80 -4.17 20.39
CA LEU A 195 -8.36 -5.17 19.50
C LEU A 195 -7.30 -6.19 19.14
N SER A 196 -7.53 -7.46 19.52
CA SER A 196 -6.67 -8.59 19.14
C SER A 196 -7.43 -9.61 18.29
N ASP A 197 -6.69 -10.53 17.68
CA ASP A 197 -7.27 -11.78 17.23
C ASP A 197 -7.62 -12.70 18.44
N ASN A 198 -8.11 -13.92 18.11
CA ASN A 198 -8.43 -14.92 19.16
C ASN A 198 -7.20 -15.79 19.51
N GLY A 199 -5.99 -15.32 19.34
CA GLY A 199 -4.77 -16.05 19.66
C GLY A 199 -4.65 -16.41 21.14
N ALA A 200 -4.02 -17.56 21.44
CA ALA A 200 -3.85 -18.04 22.82
C ALA A 200 -2.97 -17.11 23.69
N GLU A 201 -2.21 -16.24 23.07
CA GLU A 201 -1.40 -15.20 23.72
C GLU A 201 -2.24 -14.03 24.23
N PHE A 202 -3.45 -13.84 23.68
CA PHE A 202 -4.33 -12.72 23.99
C PHE A 202 -5.62 -13.13 24.69
N SER A 203 -6.16 -14.35 24.43
CA SER A 203 -7.44 -14.74 24.97
C SER A 203 -7.61 -16.26 25.06
N TYR A 204 -8.62 -16.71 25.83
CA TYR A 204 -9.06 -18.10 25.82
C TYR A 204 -10.09 -18.41 24.72
N ASN A 205 -10.39 -17.47 23.84
CA ASN A 205 -11.45 -17.62 22.84
C ASN A 205 -11.16 -18.69 21.76
N ASN A 206 -9.87 -19.02 21.57
CA ASN A 206 -9.44 -20.14 20.72
C ASN A 206 -9.75 -21.52 21.30
N LEU A 207 -10.05 -21.61 22.62
CA LEU A 207 -10.43 -22.86 23.26
C LEU A 207 -11.93 -23.14 23.10
N PRO A 208 -12.34 -24.41 22.93
CA PRO A 208 -13.74 -24.80 23.04
C PRO A 208 -14.34 -24.31 24.35
N LYS A 209 -15.61 -23.93 24.38
CA LYS A 209 -16.27 -23.39 25.58
C LYS A 209 -16.13 -24.30 26.81
N SER A 210 -16.18 -25.63 26.63
CA SER A 210 -15.99 -26.63 27.66
C SER A 210 -14.61 -26.65 28.30
N LYS A 211 -13.57 -26.21 27.57
CA LYS A 211 -12.16 -26.19 28.02
C LYS A 211 -11.70 -24.82 28.51
N ARG A 212 -12.57 -23.82 28.46
CA ARG A 212 -12.23 -22.49 28.99
C ARG A 212 -12.26 -22.49 30.51
N PRO A 213 -11.24 -21.89 31.15
CA PRO A 213 -11.27 -21.73 32.62
C PRO A 213 -12.49 -20.90 33.05
N LYS A 214 -13.33 -21.46 33.95
CA LYS A 214 -14.60 -20.81 34.36
C LYS A 214 -14.37 -19.61 35.29
N ASN A 215 -13.35 -19.69 36.16
CA ASN A 215 -13.12 -18.72 37.25
C ASN A 215 -11.73 -18.02 37.14
N LYS A 216 -11.11 -18.02 35.98
CA LYS A 216 -9.78 -17.42 35.78
C LYS A 216 -9.76 -16.55 34.55
N LEU A 217 -9.43 -15.27 34.72
CA LEU A 217 -9.18 -14.36 33.61
C LEU A 217 -7.93 -14.78 32.86
N HIS A 218 -7.87 -14.44 31.58
CA HIS A 218 -6.66 -14.58 30.82
C HIS A 218 -5.64 -13.54 31.30
N SER A 219 -4.36 -13.90 31.39
CA SER A 219 -3.32 -13.00 31.91
C SER A 219 -3.19 -11.67 31.18
N PHE A 220 -3.60 -11.63 29.90
CA PHE A 220 -3.72 -10.40 29.12
C PHE A 220 -4.90 -9.54 29.62
N ASP A 221 -6.06 -10.16 29.87
CA ASP A 221 -7.27 -9.48 30.38
C ASP A 221 -7.08 -8.98 31.80
N GLU A 222 -6.28 -9.68 32.64
CA GLU A 222 -5.91 -9.21 33.97
C GLU A 222 -5.25 -7.84 33.92
N VAL A 223 -4.21 -7.69 33.03
CA VAL A 223 -3.52 -6.41 32.85
C VAL A 223 -4.42 -5.37 32.22
N CYS A 224 -5.29 -5.75 31.28
CA CYS A 224 -6.28 -4.81 30.74
C CYS A 224 -7.19 -4.26 31.83
N LYS A 225 -7.66 -5.11 32.73
CA LYS A 225 -8.53 -4.72 33.88
C LYS A 225 -7.78 -3.80 34.87
N GLU A 226 -6.53 -4.13 35.22
CA GLU A 226 -5.67 -3.30 36.07
C GLU A 226 -5.51 -1.86 35.55
N HIS A 227 -5.48 -1.67 34.22
CA HIS A 227 -5.28 -0.38 33.59
C HIS A 227 -6.56 0.25 33.01
N ASN A 228 -7.75 -0.31 33.30
CA ASN A 228 -9.02 0.14 32.74
C ASN A 228 -9.02 0.20 31.20
N ILE A 229 -8.49 -0.86 30.57
CA ILE A 229 -8.44 -1.03 29.11
C ILE A 229 -9.54 -2.02 28.71
N GLU A 230 -10.40 -1.64 27.77
CA GLU A 230 -11.38 -2.56 27.20
C GLU A 230 -10.71 -3.43 26.13
N HIS A 231 -10.56 -4.74 26.43
CA HIS A 231 -10.06 -5.71 25.48
C HIS A 231 -11.19 -6.28 24.63
N ARG A 232 -11.07 -6.14 23.32
CA ARG A 232 -11.98 -6.67 22.30
C ARG A 232 -11.26 -7.69 21.45
N THR A 233 -11.93 -8.82 21.17
CA THR A 233 -11.44 -9.77 20.17
C THR A 233 -12.25 -9.71 18.91
N ILE A 234 -11.64 -10.04 17.77
CA ILE A 234 -12.35 -10.13 16.50
C ILE A 234 -13.43 -11.21 16.57
N LYS A 235 -14.61 -10.93 16.00
CA LYS A 235 -15.67 -11.92 15.87
C LYS A 235 -15.23 -13.04 14.93
N PHE A 236 -15.57 -14.28 15.29
CA PHE A 236 -15.30 -15.43 14.43
C PHE A 236 -15.84 -15.16 13.00
N LYS A 237 -15.06 -15.45 11.96
CA LYS A 237 -15.35 -15.19 10.54
C LYS A 237 -15.41 -13.71 10.10
N LEU A 238 -14.92 -12.75 10.91
CA LEU A 238 -14.81 -11.33 10.50
C LEU A 238 -13.36 -10.82 10.60
N PRO A 239 -12.39 -11.42 9.89
CA PRO A 239 -10.96 -11.10 10.01
C PRO A 239 -10.62 -9.65 9.61
N TRP A 240 -11.41 -9.04 8.72
CA TRP A 240 -11.16 -7.66 8.24
C TRP A 240 -11.22 -6.58 9.33
N THR A 241 -11.67 -6.91 10.55
CA THR A 241 -11.69 -5.94 11.66
C THR A 241 -10.29 -5.63 12.19
N ASN A 242 -9.30 -6.53 12.03
CA ASN A 242 -7.91 -6.32 12.46
C ASN A 242 -6.95 -5.94 11.32
N GLU A 243 -7.51 -5.59 10.16
CA GLU A 243 -6.77 -5.29 8.93
C GLU A 243 -5.63 -4.26 9.11
N MET A 244 -5.77 -3.35 10.06
CA MET A 244 -4.78 -2.29 10.24
C MET A 244 -3.42 -2.84 10.69
N VAL A 245 -3.40 -3.68 11.71
CA VAL A 245 -2.17 -4.32 12.18
C VAL A 245 -1.68 -5.38 11.20
N GLU A 246 -2.59 -6.08 10.52
CA GLU A 246 -2.22 -7.02 9.45
C GLU A 246 -1.50 -6.31 8.29
N ARG A 247 -1.98 -5.12 7.89
CA ARG A 247 -1.32 -4.28 6.90
C ARG A 247 0.06 -3.83 7.37
N PHE A 248 0.19 -3.45 8.63
CA PHE A 248 1.47 -3.10 9.23
C PHE A 248 2.42 -4.30 9.25
N ASN A 249 1.94 -5.48 9.65
CA ASN A 249 2.68 -6.74 9.61
C ASN A 249 3.15 -7.08 8.18
N LYS A 250 2.28 -6.90 7.19
CA LYS A 250 2.63 -7.06 5.77
C LYS A 250 3.75 -6.08 5.39
N THR A 251 3.70 -4.84 5.86
CA THR A 251 4.73 -3.84 5.60
C THR A 251 6.08 -4.26 6.19
N ILE A 252 6.14 -4.71 7.46
CA ILE A 252 7.36 -5.26 8.06
C ILE A 252 7.88 -6.45 7.25
N LYS A 253 6.99 -7.40 6.93
CA LYS A 253 7.34 -8.63 6.21
C LYS A 253 8.03 -8.34 4.88
N TYR A 254 7.49 -7.41 4.08
CA TYR A 254 8.02 -7.12 2.75
C TYR A 254 9.12 -6.06 2.73
N SER A 255 9.16 -5.14 3.69
CA SER A 255 10.20 -4.12 3.74
C SER A 255 11.48 -4.58 4.44
N VAL A 256 11.40 -5.56 5.35
CA VAL A 256 12.52 -6.02 6.15
C VAL A 256 12.69 -7.54 6.03
N LEU A 257 11.74 -8.34 6.54
CA LEU A 257 11.92 -9.76 6.78
C LEU A 257 12.14 -10.60 5.51
N LYS A 258 11.54 -10.21 4.38
CA LYS A 258 11.73 -10.88 3.08
C LYS A 258 12.79 -10.21 2.19
N LYS A 259 13.26 -9.02 2.58
CA LYS A 259 14.16 -8.22 1.74
C LYS A 259 15.61 -8.37 2.16
N ILE A 260 15.86 -8.55 3.45
CA ILE A 260 17.20 -8.59 4.04
C ILE A 260 17.55 -10.04 4.36
N THR A 261 18.76 -10.47 3.98
CA THR A 261 19.35 -11.72 4.45
C THR A 261 19.99 -11.46 5.81
N PHE A 262 19.56 -12.19 6.83
CA PHE A 262 20.03 -11.98 8.20
C PHE A 262 21.12 -12.96 8.59
N ASN A 263 22.21 -12.44 9.12
CA ASN A 263 23.33 -13.24 9.63
C ASN A 263 23.06 -13.79 11.05
N SER A 264 22.18 -13.13 11.80
CA SER A 264 21.82 -13.52 13.17
C SER A 264 20.45 -13.02 13.56
N ILE A 265 19.90 -13.58 14.63
CA ILE A 265 18.65 -13.10 15.24
C ILE A 265 18.79 -11.65 15.71
N MET A 266 19.95 -11.28 16.26
CA MET A 266 20.22 -9.91 16.71
C MET A 266 20.16 -8.93 15.53
N HIS A 267 20.84 -9.25 14.41
CA HIS A 267 20.80 -8.44 13.19
C HIS A 267 19.35 -8.24 12.69
N MET A 268 18.54 -9.31 12.71
CA MET A 268 17.12 -9.21 12.34
C MET A 268 16.34 -8.28 13.28
N LYS A 269 16.58 -8.40 14.59
CA LYS A 269 15.94 -7.54 15.60
C LYS A 269 16.29 -6.07 15.37
N ASP A 270 17.56 -5.78 15.20
CA ASP A 270 18.07 -4.42 14.99
C ASP A 270 17.49 -3.78 13.70
N GLU A 271 17.52 -4.49 12.58
CA GLU A 271 16.97 -3.98 11.33
C GLU A 271 15.45 -3.77 11.39
N THR A 272 14.74 -4.65 12.10
CA THR A 272 13.30 -4.49 12.27
C THR A 272 12.97 -3.31 13.20
N LEU A 273 13.72 -3.11 14.27
CA LEU A 273 13.55 -1.96 15.17
C LEU A 273 13.88 -0.63 14.45
N LYS A 274 14.97 -0.58 13.69
CA LYS A 274 15.32 0.58 12.84
C LYS A 274 14.19 0.91 11.86
N PHE A 275 13.60 -0.11 11.25
CA PHE A 275 12.47 0.08 10.34
C PHE A 275 11.25 0.66 11.05
N VAL A 276 10.87 0.14 12.23
CA VAL A 276 9.71 0.66 12.99
C VAL A 276 9.96 2.09 13.47
N ASN A 277 11.17 2.39 13.92
CA ASN A 277 11.56 3.77 14.26
C ASN A 277 11.43 4.69 13.04
N LYS A 278 11.97 4.29 11.88
CA LYS A 278 11.81 5.02 10.62
C LYS A 278 10.34 5.16 10.22
N TYR A 279 9.51 4.13 10.44
CA TYR A 279 8.07 4.19 10.17
C TYR A 279 7.39 5.26 11.02
N ASN A 280 7.70 5.34 12.31
CA ASN A 280 7.09 6.30 13.22
C ASN A 280 7.56 7.74 12.97
N HIS A 281 8.84 7.97 12.66
CA HIS A 281 9.44 9.32 12.65
C HIS A 281 9.75 9.88 11.26
N VAL A 282 9.86 9.03 10.24
CA VAL A 282 10.31 9.47 8.90
C VAL A 282 9.25 9.19 7.82
N LYS A 283 8.57 8.04 7.90
CA LYS A 283 7.61 7.67 6.85
C LYS A 283 6.35 8.53 6.93
N ARG A 284 6.10 9.29 5.87
CA ARG A 284 4.86 10.09 5.73
C ARG A 284 3.72 9.20 5.23
N LEU A 285 2.56 9.30 5.85
CA LEU A 285 1.39 8.48 5.56
C LEU A 285 0.26 9.32 4.95
N ARG A 286 -0.26 8.89 3.80
CA ARG A 286 -1.39 9.56 3.15
C ARG A 286 -2.62 9.66 4.08
N SER A 287 -2.86 8.64 4.91
CA SER A 287 -3.96 8.62 5.89
C SER A 287 -3.80 9.67 7.01
N LEU A 288 -2.63 10.26 7.16
CA LEU A 288 -2.30 11.33 8.11
C LEU A 288 -1.99 12.65 7.41
N ASN A 289 -2.56 12.88 6.22
CA ASN A 289 -2.28 14.05 5.39
C ASN A 289 -0.77 14.26 5.14
N TYR A 290 -0.06 13.16 4.85
CA TYR A 290 1.38 13.12 4.59
C TYR A 290 2.27 13.57 5.76
N LYS A 291 1.75 13.56 6.99
CA LYS A 291 2.56 13.66 8.21
C LYS A 291 3.11 12.30 8.60
N THR A 292 4.22 12.29 9.33
CA THR A 292 4.68 11.07 10.01
C THR A 292 3.74 10.76 11.19
N PRO A 293 3.65 9.50 11.66
CA PRO A 293 2.90 9.17 12.86
C PRO A 293 3.27 10.03 14.08
N ALA A 294 4.57 10.23 14.33
CA ALA A 294 5.06 11.07 15.44
C ALA A 294 4.67 12.53 15.26
N GLN A 295 4.86 13.11 14.06
CA GLN A 295 4.46 14.48 13.77
C GLN A 295 2.95 14.68 13.91
N PHE A 296 2.13 13.72 13.40
CA PHE A 296 0.69 13.78 13.57
C PHE A 296 0.28 13.77 15.04
N LEU A 297 0.94 12.94 15.85
CA LEU A 297 0.66 12.84 17.28
C LEU A 297 1.01 14.15 18.01
N PHE A 298 2.16 14.73 17.70
CA PHE A 298 2.58 16.02 18.26
C PHE A 298 1.60 17.15 17.87
N ASP A 299 1.32 17.30 16.58
CA ASP A 299 0.51 18.42 16.07
C ASP A 299 -0.95 18.40 16.54
N ASN A 300 -1.52 17.23 16.83
CA ASN A 300 -2.94 17.10 17.16
C ASN A 300 -3.19 16.85 18.66
N TYR A 301 -2.20 16.35 19.38
CA TYR A 301 -2.37 15.91 20.78
C TYR A 301 -1.25 16.36 21.71
N ASN A 302 -0.23 17.03 21.18
CA ASN A 302 0.95 17.52 21.92
C ASN A 302 1.72 16.42 22.68
N TYR A 303 1.73 15.19 22.15
CA TYR A 303 2.52 14.09 22.69
C TYR A 303 3.79 13.87 21.87
N ILE A 304 4.89 13.57 22.56
CA ILE A 304 6.19 13.19 21.97
C ILE A 304 6.42 11.69 22.21
N ILE A 305 7.01 11.01 21.23
CA ILE A 305 7.30 9.57 21.26
C ILE A 305 8.74 9.31 20.87
#